data_e5d8d7497e19d915e3e902cb131e9a2e
#
_entry.id   e5d8d7497e19d915e3e902cb131e9a2e
#
_cell.length_a   1.000
_cell.length_b   1.000
_cell.length_c   1.000
_cell.angle_alpha   90.00
_cell.angle_beta   90.00
_cell.angle_gamma   90.00
#
_symmetry.space_group_name_H-M   'P 1'
#
loop_
_entity.id
_entity.type
_entity.pdbx_description
1 polymer ?
#
loop_
_entity_poly.entity_id
_entity_poly.type
_entity_poly.pdbx_seq_one_letter_code
_entity_poly.pdbx_strand_id
1 'polypeptide(L)'
;GPDTAGVMLTNPNTVGLFEKDILELTALVHAAGGLVYYDGANLNAIMGVARPGDMGFDVCHLNLHKTFATPHGGGGPGSGPVGCKAFLAPFLPGSALCRNGGEHSIGQVRAFHANFLVVVKALAYLLRLGNTGVAEAAHTAVLNANYLKRKLEKAGYTAAFPGLCMHEFVLTLEELKKETGVSALDVAKSMLDAGIHPPTMYFPLIVHTVIESQMPVSRNC
;
A
#
# COMPACT_ATOMS: atom_id res chain seq x y z
N GLY A 1 12.47 18.48 -15.06
CA GLY A 1 13.13 19.01 -16.25
C GLY A 1 12.57 18.37 -17.52
N PRO A 2 12.97 18.79 -18.73
CA PRO A 2 12.38 18.34 -20.00
C PRO A 2 12.49 16.83 -20.24
N ASP A 3 13.40 16.15 -19.56
CA ASP A 3 13.61 14.70 -19.69
C ASP A 3 12.82 13.87 -18.66
N THR A 4 11.98 14.52 -17.84
CA THR A 4 11.19 13.85 -16.82
C THR A 4 9.87 13.36 -17.41
N ALA A 5 9.72 12.03 -17.57
CA ALA A 5 8.47 11.42 -18.06
C ALA A 5 7.35 11.43 -17.03
N GLY A 6 7.68 11.34 -15.75
CA GLY A 6 6.71 11.33 -14.68
C GLY A 6 7.29 10.92 -13.33
N VAL A 7 6.42 10.79 -12.36
CA VAL A 7 6.75 10.33 -11.00
C VAL A 7 5.81 9.21 -10.60
N MET A 8 6.35 8.16 -9.99
CA MET A 8 5.58 7.09 -9.37
C MET A 8 5.82 7.13 -7.86
N LEU A 9 4.76 7.12 -7.08
CA LEU A 9 4.85 7.12 -5.62
C LEU A 9 3.64 6.44 -4.98
N THR A 10 3.81 6.09 -3.71
CA THR A 10 2.77 5.53 -2.85
C THR A 10 2.36 6.57 -1.81
N ASN A 11 1.06 6.81 -1.64
CA ASN A 11 0.54 7.71 -0.60
C ASN A 11 -0.69 7.10 0.08
N PRO A 12 -0.61 6.69 1.37
CA PRO A 12 0.55 6.82 2.26
C PRO A 12 1.73 5.93 1.84
N ASN A 13 2.93 6.29 2.26
CA ASN A 13 4.14 5.56 1.94
C ASN A 13 4.34 4.33 2.86
N THR A 14 5.34 3.49 2.57
CA THR A 14 5.65 2.25 3.29
C THR A 14 6.14 2.45 4.74
N VAL A 15 6.48 3.65 5.13
CA VAL A 15 6.81 3.96 6.54
C VAL A 15 5.63 4.49 7.33
N GLY A 16 4.44 4.48 6.73
CA GLY A 16 3.18 4.85 7.37
C GLY A 16 2.91 6.35 7.41
N LEU A 17 3.55 7.14 6.54
CA LEU A 17 3.35 8.59 6.47
C LEU A 17 2.51 8.97 5.25
N PHE A 18 1.59 9.91 5.45
CA PHE A 18 0.82 10.51 4.37
C PHE A 18 1.49 11.79 3.89
N GLU A 19 1.75 11.89 2.57
CA GLU A 19 2.26 13.11 1.95
C GLU A 19 1.13 14.14 1.84
N LYS A 20 1.16 15.12 2.73
CA LYS A 20 0.11 16.16 2.82
C LYS A 20 0.18 17.17 1.67
N ASP A 21 1.37 17.38 1.11
CA ASP A 21 1.62 18.35 0.05
C ASP A 21 1.50 17.68 -1.35
N ILE A 22 0.80 16.55 -1.42
CA ILE A 22 0.63 15.73 -2.63
C ILE A 22 0.06 16.53 -3.81
N LEU A 23 -0.87 17.45 -3.57
CA LEU A 23 -1.47 18.26 -4.63
C LEU A 23 -0.46 19.21 -5.25
N GLU A 24 0.41 19.81 -4.45
CA GLU A 24 1.50 20.67 -4.94
C GLU A 24 2.51 19.84 -5.73
N LEU A 25 2.91 18.69 -5.21
CA LEU A 25 3.83 17.77 -5.88
C LEU A 25 3.30 17.34 -7.26
N THR A 26 2.06 16.90 -7.33
CA THR A 26 1.45 16.46 -8.60
C THR A 26 1.32 17.63 -9.59
N ALA A 27 0.96 18.81 -9.11
CA ALA A 27 0.90 20.02 -9.95
C ALA A 27 2.27 20.40 -10.54
N LEU A 28 3.35 20.28 -9.77
CA LEU A 28 4.72 20.52 -10.26
C LEU A 28 5.12 19.52 -11.35
N VAL A 29 4.76 18.24 -11.19
CA VAL A 29 5.04 17.21 -12.20
C VAL A 29 4.26 17.49 -13.48
N HIS A 30 2.97 17.81 -13.38
CA HIS A 30 2.13 18.16 -14.52
C HIS A 30 2.62 19.44 -15.24
N ALA A 31 3.04 20.45 -14.49
CA ALA A 31 3.63 21.68 -15.08
C ALA A 31 4.91 21.40 -15.88
N ALA A 32 5.64 20.33 -15.54
CA ALA A 32 6.80 19.87 -16.29
C ALA A 32 6.44 18.93 -17.47
N GLY A 33 5.14 18.68 -17.73
CA GLY A 33 4.65 17.77 -18.78
C GLY A 33 4.70 16.29 -18.41
N GLY A 34 5.02 15.96 -17.16
CA GLY A 34 5.10 14.59 -16.68
C GLY A 34 3.75 14.04 -16.21
N LEU A 35 3.67 12.71 -16.05
CA LEU A 35 2.52 12.00 -15.50
C LEU A 35 2.79 11.55 -14.07
N VAL A 36 1.72 11.34 -13.29
CA VAL A 36 1.83 10.86 -11.90
C VAL A 36 1.13 9.52 -11.75
N TYR A 37 1.91 8.52 -11.33
CA TYR A 37 1.44 7.16 -11.12
C TYR A 37 1.29 6.87 -9.63
N TYR A 38 0.10 6.41 -9.23
CA TYR A 38 -0.18 5.97 -7.87
C TYR A 38 0.09 4.48 -7.72
N ASP A 39 1.06 4.13 -6.89
CA ASP A 39 1.19 2.77 -6.38
C ASP A 39 0.17 2.55 -5.27
N GLY A 40 -0.86 1.78 -5.57
CA GLY A 40 -1.99 1.53 -4.66
C GLY A 40 -1.74 0.42 -3.64
N ALA A 41 -0.48 0.05 -3.39
CA ALA A 41 -0.15 -0.97 -2.41
C ALA A 41 -0.68 -0.65 -1.00
N ASN A 42 -0.74 0.63 -0.64
CA ASN A 42 -1.16 1.11 0.68
C ASN A 42 -2.55 1.77 0.69
N LEU A 43 -3.40 1.48 -0.29
CA LEU A 43 -4.75 2.03 -0.37
C LEU A 43 -5.63 1.70 0.87
N ASN A 44 -5.35 0.63 1.57
CA ASN A 44 -6.07 0.18 2.76
C ASN A 44 -6.19 1.24 3.88
N ALA A 45 -5.27 2.21 3.92
CA ALA A 45 -5.35 3.31 4.90
C ALA A 45 -6.31 4.44 4.50
N ILE A 46 -6.62 4.56 3.21
CA ILE A 46 -7.42 5.67 2.66
C ILE A 46 -8.65 5.22 1.87
N MET A 47 -8.89 3.91 1.83
CA MET A 47 -10.00 3.27 1.12
C MET A 47 -11.34 3.86 1.56
N GLY A 48 -12.11 4.39 0.62
CA GLY A 48 -13.38 5.07 0.92
C GLY A 48 -13.27 6.46 1.56
N VAL A 49 -12.04 6.96 1.80
CA VAL A 49 -11.76 8.26 2.44
C VAL A 49 -11.17 9.26 1.44
N ALA A 50 -10.15 8.83 0.69
CA ALA A 50 -9.53 9.67 -0.33
C ALA A 50 -9.37 8.88 -1.64
N ARG A 51 -9.50 9.58 -2.77
CA ARG A 51 -9.36 8.97 -4.10
C ARG A 51 -8.06 9.43 -4.74
N PRO A 52 -7.26 8.50 -5.32
CA PRO A 52 -6.00 8.87 -5.99
C PRO A 52 -6.18 9.93 -7.07
N GLY A 53 -7.26 9.86 -7.85
CA GLY A 53 -7.55 10.87 -8.88
C GLY A 53 -7.73 12.28 -8.35
N ASP A 54 -8.30 12.45 -7.14
CA ASP A 54 -8.48 13.76 -6.49
C ASP A 54 -7.16 14.31 -5.94
N MET A 55 -6.19 13.43 -5.68
CA MET A 55 -4.84 13.80 -5.30
C MET A 55 -3.92 14.15 -6.50
N GLY A 56 -4.47 14.17 -7.72
CA GLY A 56 -3.72 14.52 -8.93
C GLY A 56 -3.08 13.35 -9.68
N PHE A 57 -3.26 12.10 -9.25
CA PHE A 57 -2.71 10.95 -9.95
C PHE A 57 -3.45 10.67 -11.27
N ASP A 58 -2.70 10.31 -12.30
CA ASP A 58 -3.19 10.03 -13.65
C ASP A 58 -3.44 8.54 -13.89
N VAL A 59 -2.63 7.70 -13.25
CA VAL A 59 -2.73 6.24 -13.30
C VAL A 59 -2.65 5.70 -11.88
N CYS A 60 -3.38 4.65 -11.60
CA CYS A 60 -3.23 3.89 -10.35
C CYS A 60 -3.35 2.40 -10.59
N HIS A 61 -2.58 1.60 -9.86
CA HIS A 61 -2.89 0.18 -9.68
C HIS A 61 -3.28 -0.10 -8.23
N LEU A 62 -4.07 -1.14 -8.02
CA LEU A 62 -4.48 -1.60 -6.69
C LEU A 62 -4.02 -3.03 -6.48
N ASN A 63 -3.66 -3.36 -5.25
CA ASN A 63 -3.27 -4.72 -4.87
C ASN A 63 -4.44 -5.42 -4.18
N LEU A 64 -5.08 -6.39 -4.84
CA LEU A 64 -6.21 -7.11 -4.25
C LEU A 64 -5.79 -7.91 -3.01
N HIS A 65 -4.57 -8.45 -3.00
CA HIS A 65 -4.01 -9.22 -1.88
C HIS A 65 -3.56 -8.36 -0.67
N LYS A 66 -3.64 -7.04 -0.77
CA LYS A 66 -3.39 -6.13 0.36
C LYS A 66 -4.69 -5.48 0.83
N THR A 67 -5.32 -4.69 -0.02
CA THR A 67 -6.47 -3.86 0.34
C THR A 67 -7.80 -4.63 0.37
N PHE A 68 -7.94 -5.70 -0.41
CA PHE A 68 -9.23 -6.36 -0.63
C PHE A 68 -9.28 -7.81 -0.10
N ALA A 69 -8.44 -8.11 0.90
CA ALA A 69 -8.45 -9.37 1.65
C ALA A 69 -8.35 -10.66 0.81
N THR A 70 -7.67 -10.61 -0.33
CA THR A 70 -7.45 -11.79 -1.16
C THR A 70 -6.13 -12.46 -0.84
N PRO A 71 -5.93 -13.75 -1.17
CA PRO A 71 -4.67 -14.43 -0.92
C PRO A 71 -3.54 -13.87 -1.82
N HIS A 72 -2.34 -13.84 -1.29
CA HIS A 72 -1.10 -13.54 -2.03
C HIS A 72 -0.40 -14.81 -2.53
N GLY A 73 -0.57 -15.91 -1.80
CA GLY A 73 -0.01 -17.22 -2.15
C GLY A 73 1.52 -17.30 -2.14
N GLY A 74 2.19 -16.46 -1.34
CA GLY A 74 3.66 -16.45 -1.27
C GLY A 74 4.34 -16.04 -2.58
N GLY A 75 3.73 -15.13 -3.35
CA GLY A 75 4.15 -14.74 -4.70
C GLY A 75 3.34 -15.42 -5.81
N GLY A 76 2.22 -16.07 -5.45
CA GLY A 76 1.28 -16.76 -6.32
C GLY A 76 0.25 -15.83 -6.95
N PRO A 77 -1.05 -16.14 -6.85
CA PRO A 77 -2.12 -15.60 -7.70
C PRO A 77 -2.47 -14.14 -7.40
N GLY A 78 -1.51 -13.24 -7.43
CA GLY A 78 -1.74 -11.80 -7.31
C GLY A 78 -2.57 -11.26 -8.46
N SER A 79 -3.41 -10.27 -8.17
CA SER A 79 -4.18 -9.52 -9.16
C SER A 79 -4.35 -8.08 -8.68
N GLY A 80 -4.54 -7.18 -9.63
CA GLY A 80 -4.78 -5.78 -9.32
C GLY A 80 -5.37 -5.05 -10.53
N PRO A 81 -6.48 -4.33 -10.34
CA PRO A 81 -6.98 -3.44 -11.38
C PRO A 81 -6.04 -2.26 -11.57
N VAL A 82 -5.96 -1.79 -12.81
CA VAL A 82 -5.30 -0.54 -13.18
C VAL A 82 -6.37 0.43 -13.66
N GLY A 83 -6.39 1.61 -13.05
CA GLY A 83 -7.25 2.73 -13.47
C GLY A 83 -6.41 3.87 -14.01
N CYS A 84 -6.97 4.65 -14.95
CA CYS A 84 -6.33 5.84 -15.46
C CYS A 84 -7.35 6.94 -15.76
N LYS A 85 -6.87 8.18 -15.89
CA LYS A 85 -7.68 9.29 -16.39
C LYS A 85 -8.05 9.07 -17.86
N ALA A 86 -9.18 9.66 -18.29
CA ALA A 86 -9.77 9.44 -19.61
C ALA A 86 -8.82 9.72 -20.79
N PHE A 87 -7.94 10.72 -20.67
CA PHE A 87 -6.99 11.04 -21.73
C PHE A 87 -5.94 9.95 -22.00
N LEU A 88 -5.75 9.01 -21.06
CA LEU A 88 -4.87 7.85 -21.22
C LEU A 88 -5.60 6.61 -21.80
N ALA A 89 -6.93 6.65 -21.91
CA ALA A 89 -7.70 5.54 -22.45
C ALA A 89 -7.26 5.07 -23.86
N PRO A 90 -6.86 5.96 -24.78
CA PRO A 90 -6.33 5.56 -26.09
C PRO A 90 -5.07 4.68 -26.06
N PHE A 91 -4.35 4.68 -24.94
CA PHE A 91 -3.10 3.93 -24.76
C PHE A 91 -3.28 2.61 -24.01
N LEU A 92 -4.49 2.30 -23.54
CA LEU A 92 -4.73 1.09 -22.75
C LEU A 92 -4.43 -0.18 -23.56
N PRO A 93 -3.84 -1.21 -22.92
CA PRO A 93 -3.59 -2.50 -23.57
C PRO A 93 -4.87 -3.15 -24.10
N GLY A 94 -4.78 -3.80 -25.24
CA GLY A 94 -5.81 -4.67 -25.75
C GLY A 94 -5.80 -6.05 -25.09
N SER A 95 -6.85 -6.82 -25.27
CA SER A 95 -6.92 -8.21 -24.84
C SER A 95 -7.70 -9.07 -25.84
N ALA A 96 -7.48 -10.39 -25.77
CA ALA A 96 -8.22 -11.33 -26.62
C ALA A 96 -9.74 -11.31 -26.36
N LEU A 97 -10.18 -10.94 -25.15
CA LEU A 97 -11.58 -10.87 -24.77
C LEU A 97 -12.17 -9.46 -24.95
N CYS A 98 -11.36 -8.43 -24.71
CA CYS A 98 -11.73 -7.04 -24.93
C CYS A 98 -10.87 -6.51 -26.09
N ARG A 99 -11.35 -6.62 -27.31
CA ARG A 99 -10.64 -6.18 -28.51
C ARG A 99 -10.41 -4.66 -28.60
N ASN A 100 -10.91 -3.92 -27.60
CA ASN A 100 -10.84 -2.48 -27.53
C ASN A 100 -9.56 -2.03 -26.80
N GLY A 101 -8.40 -2.46 -27.30
CA GLY A 101 -7.20 -1.68 -27.07
C GLY A 101 -7.43 -0.28 -27.64
N GLY A 102 -6.91 0.75 -26.94
CA GLY A 102 -7.00 2.11 -27.44
C GLY A 102 -6.32 2.26 -28.80
N GLU A 103 -6.58 3.36 -29.50
CA GLU A 103 -6.01 3.66 -30.83
C GLU A 103 -4.48 3.59 -30.87
N HIS A 104 -3.84 3.93 -29.74
CA HIS A 104 -2.38 3.92 -29.56
C HIS A 104 -1.91 2.76 -28.67
N SER A 105 -2.72 1.71 -28.54
CA SER A 105 -2.40 0.55 -27.71
C SER A 105 -1.17 -0.20 -28.23
N ILE A 106 -0.33 -0.63 -27.29
CA ILE A 106 0.79 -1.56 -27.59
C ILE A 106 0.31 -3.01 -27.84
N GLY A 107 -1.01 -3.24 -27.83
CA GLY A 107 -1.60 -4.56 -27.99
C GLY A 107 -1.76 -5.33 -26.69
N GLN A 108 -1.80 -6.64 -26.78
CA GLN A 108 -1.98 -7.53 -25.64
C GLN A 108 -0.68 -7.69 -24.84
N VAL A 109 -0.71 -7.38 -23.54
CA VAL A 109 0.45 -7.48 -22.66
C VAL A 109 0.53 -8.83 -21.94
N ARG A 110 -0.63 -9.49 -21.69
CA ARG A 110 -0.75 -10.77 -20.98
C ARG A 110 -1.69 -11.73 -21.68
N ALA A 111 -1.43 -13.03 -21.50
CA ALA A 111 -2.26 -14.09 -22.07
C ALA A 111 -3.64 -14.24 -21.41
N PHE A 112 -3.83 -13.69 -20.21
CA PHE A 112 -5.09 -13.72 -19.45
C PHE A 112 -5.32 -12.40 -18.70
N HIS A 113 -6.56 -12.13 -18.30
CA HIS A 113 -6.91 -10.86 -17.64
C HIS A 113 -6.48 -10.78 -16.19
N ALA A 114 -6.80 -11.80 -15.40
CA ALA A 114 -6.57 -11.83 -13.98
C ALA A 114 -6.79 -13.25 -13.42
N ASN A 115 -6.37 -13.46 -12.18
CA ASN A 115 -6.73 -14.66 -11.42
C ASN A 115 -8.20 -14.57 -11.00
N PHE A 116 -9.08 -15.24 -11.72
CA PHE A 116 -10.54 -15.10 -11.59
C PHE A 116 -11.05 -15.24 -10.17
N LEU A 117 -10.65 -16.28 -9.43
CA LEU A 117 -11.09 -16.50 -8.04
C LEU A 117 -10.62 -15.39 -7.09
N VAL A 118 -9.45 -14.80 -7.35
CA VAL A 118 -8.96 -13.64 -6.57
C VAL A 118 -9.87 -12.43 -6.79
N VAL A 119 -10.28 -12.18 -8.03
CA VAL A 119 -11.21 -11.09 -8.37
C VAL A 119 -12.58 -11.32 -7.72
N VAL A 120 -13.11 -12.55 -7.79
CA VAL A 120 -14.39 -12.92 -7.15
C VAL A 120 -14.32 -12.71 -5.64
N LYS A 121 -13.22 -13.09 -5.00
CA LYS A 121 -13.04 -12.89 -3.55
C LYS A 121 -12.98 -11.41 -3.18
N ALA A 122 -12.28 -10.60 -3.97
CA ALA A 122 -12.27 -9.14 -3.76
C ALA A 122 -13.67 -8.53 -3.93
N LEU A 123 -14.43 -8.98 -4.92
CA LEU A 123 -15.82 -8.56 -5.11
C LEU A 123 -16.69 -8.93 -3.91
N ALA A 124 -16.61 -10.17 -3.43
CA ALA A 124 -17.34 -10.63 -2.25
C ALA A 124 -17.01 -9.79 -1.00
N TYR A 125 -15.73 -9.45 -0.81
CA TYR A 125 -15.27 -8.55 0.26
C TYR A 125 -15.93 -7.17 0.16
N LEU A 126 -15.92 -6.54 -1.01
CA LEU A 126 -16.53 -5.24 -1.24
C LEU A 126 -18.05 -5.27 -1.03
N LEU A 127 -18.73 -6.31 -1.55
CA LEU A 127 -20.18 -6.48 -1.36
C LEU A 127 -20.55 -6.68 0.11
N ARG A 128 -19.71 -7.41 0.87
CA ARG A 128 -19.92 -7.65 2.31
C ARG A 128 -19.75 -6.37 3.13
N LEU A 129 -18.77 -5.53 2.81
CA LEU A 129 -18.53 -4.28 3.52
C LEU A 129 -19.54 -3.18 3.14
N GLY A 130 -19.91 -3.12 1.86
CA GLY A 130 -20.69 -2.01 1.33
C GLY A 130 -19.95 -0.67 1.42
N ASN A 131 -20.62 0.41 1.08
CA ASN A 131 -20.01 1.74 1.03
C ASN A 131 -19.47 2.21 2.40
N THR A 132 -20.21 1.94 3.47
CA THR A 132 -19.84 2.38 4.83
C THR A 132 -18.70 1.54 5.37
N GLY A 133 -18.78 0.22 5.25
CA GLY A 133 -17.78 -0.69 5.81
C GLY A 133 -16.40 -0.57 5.16
N VAL A 134 -16.33 -0.12 3.90
CA VAL A 134 -15.05 0.16 3.23
C VAL A 134 -14.28 1.27 3.95
N ALA A 135 -14.93 2.39 4.26
CA ALA A 135 -14.31 3.50 4.98
C ALA A 135 -14.04 3.13 6.46
N GLU A 136 -14.95 2.40 7.10
CA GLU A 136 -14.77 1.91 8.48
C GLU A 136 -13.54 1.00 8.60
N ALA A 137 -13.32 0.12 7.62
CA ALA A 137 -12.13 -0.73 7.58
C ALA A 137 -10.83 0.09 7.54
N ALA A 138 -10.77 1.14 6.70
CA ALA A 138 -9.63 2.03 6.61
C ALA A 138 -9.40 2.79 7.93
N HIS A 139 -10.44 3.39 8.49
CA HIS A 139 -10.36 4.10 9.77
C HIS A 139 -9.90 3.18 10.90
N THR A 140 -10.42 1.95 10.96
CA THR A 140 -10.05 0.95 11.96
C THR A 140 -8.58 0.54 11.81
N ALA A 141 -8.09 0.35 10.60
CA ALA A 141 -6.69 0.03 10.35
C ALA A 141 -5.76 1.14 10.87
N VAL A 142 -6.06 2.40 10.59
CA VAL A 142 -5.28 3.56 11.07
C VAL A 142 -5.36 3.68 12.59
N LEU A 143 -6.54 3.52 13.18
CA LEU A 143 -6.73 3.57 14.63
C LEU A 143 -5.91 2.48 15.33
N ASN A 144 -5.99 1.25 14.84
CA ASN A 144 -5.27 0.10 15.41
C ASN A 144 -3.76 0.28 15.32
N ALA A 145 -3.24 0.78 14.20
CA ALA A 145 -1.82 1.04 14.03
C ALA A 145 -1.32 2.08 15.05
N ASN A 146 -2.04 3.19 15.21
CA ASN A 146 -1.69 4.21 16.19
C ASN A 146 -1.82 3.72 17.64
N TYR A 147 -2.84 2.92 17.94
CA TYR A 147 -2.99 2.31 19.25
C TYR A 147 -1.83 1.39 19.59
N LEU A 148 -1.46 0.49 18.66
CA LEU A 148 -0.33 -0.43 18.83
C LEU A 148 0.99 0.34 18.97
N LYS A 149 1.23 1.33 18.10
CA LYS A 149 2.40 2.21 18.18
C LYS A 149 2.54 2.83 19.56
N ARG A 150 1.47 3.43 20.09
CA ARG A 150 1.47 4.02 21.43
C ARG A 150 1.70 3.02 22.57
N LYS A 151 1.20 1.80 22.43
CA LYS A 151 1.45 0.73 23.40
C LYS A 151 2.91 0.31 23.40
N LEU A 152 3.52 0.17 22.24
CA LEU A 152 4.93 -0.20 22.10
C LEU A 152 5.86 0.93 22.57
N GLU A 153 5.55 2.18 22.25
CA GLU A 153 6.29 3.35 22.79
C GLU A 153 6.27 3.35 24.33
N LYS A 154 5.11 3.09 24.96
CA LYS A 154 5.01 2.97 26.41
C LYS A 154 5.76 1.77 26.99
N ALA A 155 5.99 0.73 26.20
CA ALA A 155 6.79 -0.43 26.59
C ALA A 155 8.30 -0.21 26.38
N GLY A 156 8.72 0.98 25.93
CA GLY A 156 10.13 1.34 25.74
C GLY A 156 10.66 1.19 24.32
N TYR A 157 9.80 0.87 23.33
CA TYR A 157 10.22 0.84 21.94
C TYR A 157 10.20 2.24 21.31
N THR A 158 11.12 2.50 20.39
CA THR A 158 11.22 3.80 19.73
C THR A 158 10.64 3.72 18.32
N ALA A 159 9.66 4.58 18.02
CA ALA A 159 9.17 4.73 16.65
C ALA A 159 10.17 5.53 15.80
N ALA A 160 10.46 5.04 14.59
CA ALA A 160 11.38 5.69 13.67
C ALA A 160 10.91 7.08 13.23
N PHE A 161 9.58 7.27 13.15
CA PHE A 161 8.96 8.54 12.78
C PHE A 161 8.00 8.99 13.89
N PRO A 162 8.13 10.23 14.38
CA PRO A 162 7.28 10.76 15.45
C PRO A 162 5.84 11.03 14.96
N GLY A 163 4.92 11.26 15.89
CA GLY A 163 3.55 11.65 15.60
C GLY A 163 2.64 10.48 15.27
N LEU A 164 1.55 10.76 14.53
CA LEU A 164 0.60 9.76 14.08
C LEU A 164 1.11 9.07 12.82
N CYS A 165 0.73 7.81 12.66
CA CYS A 165 0.95 7.04 11.44
C CYS A 165 -0.38 6.75 10.73
N MET A 166 -0.30 6.27 9.50
CA MET A 166 -1.43 5.71 8.79
C MET A 166 -1.67 4.25 9.26
N HIS A 167 -1.80 3.27 8.39
CA HIS A 167 -2.11 1.89 8.76
C HIS A 167 -0.89 1.05 9.18
N GLU A 168 0.30 1.59 9.10
CA GLU A 168 1.57 0.94 9.41
C GLU A 168 2.55 1.94 10.05
N PHE A 169 3.56 1.43 10.71
CA PHE A 169 4.63 2.23 11.32
C PHE A 169 5.90 1.40 11.44
N VAL A 170 7.00 2.10 11.63
CA VAL A 170 8.33 1.51 11.73
C VAL A 170 8.88 1.77 13.13
N LEU A 171 9.43 0.72 13.78
CA LEU A 171 10.18 0.82 15.01
C LEU A 171 11.67 0.69 14.72
N THR A 172 12.50 1.49 15.35
CA THR A 172 13.93 1.28 15.42
C THR A 172 14.30 0.53 16.70
N LEU A 173 15.18 -0.45 16.55
CA LEU A 173 15.72 -1.23 17.68
C LEU A 173 17.19 -0.91 17.92
N GLU A 174 17.68 0.21 17.42
CA GLU A 174 19.09 0.58 17.47
C GLU A 174 19.59 0.71 18.92
N GLU A 175 18.83 1.38 19.77
CA GLU A 175 19.17 1.54 21.19
C GLU A 175 19.14 0.20 21.92
N LEU A 176 18.07 -0.58 21.74
CA LEU A 176 17.94 -1.91 22.32
C LEU A 176 19.13 -2.79 21.93
N LYS A 177 19.54 -2.77 20.66
CA LYS A 177 20.69 -3.52 20.17
C LYS A 177 22.03 -3.06 20.80
N LYS A 178 22.22 -1.76 20.97
CA LYS A 178 23.41 -1.20 21.62
C LYS A 178 23.51 -1.60 23.09
N GLU A 179 22.40 -1.57 23.81
CA GLU A 179 22.38 -1.85 25.25
C GLU A 179 22.41 -3.33 25.59
N THR A 180 21.73 -4.16 24.80
CA THR A 180 21.47 -5.57 25.15
C THR A 180 22.06 -6.57 24.16
N GLY A 181 22.47 -6.12 22.99
CA GLY A 181 22.88 -6.99 21.88
C GLY A 181 21.69 -7.62 21.11
N VAL A 182 20.44 -7.41 21.55
CA VAL A 182 19.25 -7.98 20.93
C VAL A 182 18.98 -7.30 19.58
N SER A 183 18.95 -8.11 18.52
CA SER A 183 18.69 -7.64 17.16
C SER A 183 17.21 -7.72 16.77
N ALA A 184 16.85 -7.12 15.62
CA ALA A 184 15.51 -7.25 15.05
C ALA A 184 15.15 -8.71 14.75
N LEU A 185 16.14 -9.53 14.36
CA LEU A 185 15.94 -10.96 14.13
C LEU A 185 15.60 -11.71 15.42
N ASP A 186 16.22 -11.35 16.54
CA ASP A 186 15.94 -11.99 17.84
C ASP A 186 14.51 -11.65 18.31
N VAL A 187 14.10 -10.40 18.15
CA VAL A 187 12.72 -9.98 18.43
C VAL A 187 11.74 -10.72 17.52
N ALA A 188 12.01 -10.83 16.22
CA ALA A 188 11.15 -11.57 15.28
C ALA A 188 11.02 -13.06 15.65
N LYS A 189 12.11 -13.73 16.05
CA LYS A 189 12.08 -15.11 16.53
C LYS A 189 11.25 -15.24 17.80
N SER A 190 11.42 -14.33 18.75
CA SER A 190 10.61 -14.31 19.98
C SER A 190 9.12 -14.11 19.70
N MET A 191 8.76 -13.31 18.68
CA MET A 191 7.37 -13.20 18.22
C MET A 191 6.84 -14.51 17.67
N LEU A 192 7.64 -15.26 16.90
CA LEU A 192 7.26 -16.59 16.40
C LEU A 192 7.03 -17.57 17.55
N ASP A 193 7.88 -17.57 18.57
CA ASP A 193 7.72 -18.41 19.76
C ASP A 193 6.43 -18.08 20.52
N ALA A 194 6.00 -16.82 20.47
CA ALA A 194 4.72 -16.38 21.01
C ALA A 194 3.51 -16.62 20.06
N GLY A 195 3.71 -17.30 18.93
CA GLY A 195 2.66 -17.57 17.94
C GLY A 195 2.25 -16.34 17.10
N ILE A 196 3.09 -15.30 17.07
CA ILE A 196 2.85 -14.08 16.31
C ILE A 196 3.74 -14.10 15.08
N HIS A 197 3.14 -13.98 13.88
CA HIS A 197 3.91 -13.83 12.65
C HIS A 197 4.66 -12.48 12.68
N PRO A 198 6.02 -12.49 12.56
CA PRO A 198 6.78 -11.26 12.65
C PRO A 198 6.58 -10.39 11.41
N PRO A 199 6.69 -9.07 11.55
CA PRO A 199 6.68 -8.14 10.45
C PRO A 199 7.98 -8.17 9.64
N THR A 200 8.01 -7.40 8.53
CA THR A 200 9.21 -7.21 7.73
C THR A 200 10.34 -6.56 8.55
N MET A 201 11.56 -7.04 8.34
CA MET A 201 12.75 -6.54 9.03
C MET A 201 13.74 -5.97 8.02
N TYR A 202 14.59 -5.04 8.50
CA TYR A 202 15.69 -4.41 7.72
C TYR A 202 15.23 -3.57 6.53
N PHE A 203 13.98 -3.17 6.51
CA PHE A 203 13.43 -2.29 5.49
C PHE A 203 12.54 -1.20 6.14
N PRO A 204 12.60 0.07 5.74
CA PRO A 204 13.45 0.64 4.68
C PRO A 204 14.93 0.81 5.10
N LEU A 205 15.83 0.82 4.11
CA LEU A 205 17.28 0.87 4.34
C LEU A 205 17.79 2.14 5.04
N ILE A 206 16.99 3.19 5.06
CA ILE A 206 17.31 4.46 5.74
C ILE A 206 17.20 4.40 7.27
N VAL A 207 16.61 3.33 7.79
CA VAL A 207 16.49 3.09 9.23
C VAL A 207 17.16 1.77 9.56
N HIS A 208 18.26 1.83 10.29
CA HIS A 208 19.00 0.63 10.67
C HIS A 208 18.28 -0.15 11.78
N THR A 209 18.26 -1.47 11.66
CA THR A 209 17.68 -2.36 12.68
C THR A 209 16.19 -2.10 12.92
N VAL A 210 15.35 -2.42 11.96
CA VAL A 210 13.93 -2.04 11.90
C VAL A 210 13.01 -3.25 12.01
N ILE A 211 11.85 -3.04 12.63
CA ILE A 211 10.65 -3.88 12.50
C ILE A 211 9.53 -3.00 11.99
N GLU A 212 8.97 -3.34 10.84
CA GLU A 212 7.79 -2.71 10.26
C GLU A 212 6.53 -3.44 10.74
N SER A 213 5.57 -2.72 11.29
CA SER A 213 4.29 -3.30 11.72
C SER A 213 3.18 -2.88 10.78
N GLN A 214 2.60 -3.84 10.09
CA GLN A 214 1.38 -3.67 9.29
C GLN A 214 0.19 -4.27 10.05
N MET A 215 -0.85 -3.48 10.23
CA MET A 215 -2.10 -3.98 10.82
C MET A 215 -3.00 -4.56 9.73
N PRO A 216 -3.32 -5.86 9.79
CA PRO A 216 -4.26 -6.45 8.84
C PRO A 216 -5.64 -5.81 8.97
N VAL A 217 -6.24 -5.50 7.83
CA VAL A 217 -7.57 -4.85 7.73
C VAL A 217 -8.71 -5.76 8.22
N SER A 218 -8.46 -7.05 8.42
CA SER A 218 -9.50 -7.95 8.93
C SER A 218 -8.93 -9.17 9.66
N ARG A 219 -9.36 -9.37 10.90
CA ARG A 219 -9.33 -10.69 11.53
C ARG A 219 -10.72 -11.27 11.81
N ASN A 220 -11.80 -10.63 11.38
CA ASN A 220 -13.16 -11.14 11.60
C ASN A 220 -14.03 -10.86 10.38
N CYS A 221 -13.85 -11.62 9.32
CA CYS A 221 -14.87 -11.87 8.30
C CYS A 221 -14.95 -13.36 8.02
#